data_475909ecf9341ed2f13094fe2276c35a
#
_entry.id   475909ecf9341ed2f13094fe2276c35a
#
_cell.length_a   1.000
_cell.length_b   1.000
_cell.length_c   1.000
_cell.angle_alpha   90.00
_cell.angle_beta   90.00
_cell.angle_gamma   90.00
#
_symmetry.space_group_name_H-M   'P 1'
#
loop_
_entity.id
_entity.type
_entity.pdbx_description
1 polymer ?
#
loop_
_entity_poly.entity_id
_entity_poly.type
_entity_poly.pdbx_seq_one_letter_code
_entity_poly.pdbx_strand_id
1 'polypeptide(L)'
;MTIVNEKEINAEMVIQVAKLMAVSARTAPKARGNDNLEILIITGETIVRLSEKMKALGTETGSPFFLRDAQNILPSPAVVLLGTTIKTQGLKKCGMCGFANCAEKEKHPLHPCIFNAHDLGLAVGSAVSVAAAHHIDNRVMYTAGQAAMELKLFSGDVRIAFAIPLSATQKSPFFDRPAV
;
A
#
# COMPACT_ATOMS: atom_id res chain seq x y z
N MET A 1 -10.19 20.81 34.63
CA MET A 1 -9.07 20.81 33.63
C MET A 1 -8.91 19.36 33.17
N THR A 2 -9.06 19.10 31.87
CA THR A 2 -8.90 17.74 31.34
C THR A 2 -7.46 17.56 30.93
N ILE A 3 -6.80 16.52 31.45
CA ILE A 3 -5.45 16.14 31.05
C ILE A 3 -5.61 15.02 30.03
N VAL A 4 -4.97 15.15 28.88
CA VAL A 4 -4.91 14.11 27.83
C VAL A 4 -3.51 13.51 27.83
N ASN A 5 -3.42 12.22 28.01
CA ASN A 5 -2.16 11.50 27.91
C ASN A 5 -1.92 11.10 26.45
N GLU A 6 -0.76 11.48 25.92
CA GLU A 6 -0.37 11.18 24.52
C GLU A 6 -0.49 9.67 24.20
N LYS A 7 -0.10 8.78 25.13
CA LYS A 7 -0.16 7.33 24.93
C LYS A 7 -1.60 6.81 24.72
N GLU A 8 -2.60 7.50 25.26
CA GLU A 8 -4.01 7.12 25.12
C GLU A 8 -4.59 7.49 23.74
N ILE A 9 -4.05 8.53 23.11
CA ILE A 9 -4.52 9.03 21.81
C ILE A 9 -3.62 8.60 20.63
N ASN A 10 -2.46 8.03 20.88
CA ASN A 10 -1.47 7.72 19.85
C ASN A 10 -2.03 6.88 18.68
N ALA A 11 -2.71 5.78 18.99
CA ALA A 11 -3.28 4.92 17.97
C ALA A 11 -4.37 5.63 17.14
N GLU A 12 -5.19 6.45 17.77
CA GLU A 12 -6.20 7.27 17.08
C GLU A 12 -5.54 8.28 16.15
N MET A 13 -4.49 8.96 16.60
CA MET A 13 -3.77 9.94 15.78
C MET A 13 -3.10 9.28 14.57
N VAL A 14 -2.52 8.08 14.71
CA VAL A 14 -2.00 7.30 13.59
C VAL A 14 -3.10 6.99 12.57
N ILE A 15 -4.30 6.61 13.02
CA ILE A 15 -5.44 6.36 12.13
C ILE A 15 -5.90 7.66 11.43
N GLN A 16 -5.89 8.81 12.10
CA GLN A 16 -6.20 10.10 11.46
C GLN A 16 -5.18 10.43 10.36
N VAL A 17 -3.88 10.21 10.59
CA VAL A 17 -2.86 10.40 9.56
C VAL A 17 -3.06 9.43 8.40
N ALA A 18 -3.44 8.16 8.66
CA ALA A 18 -3.79 7.21 7.59
C ALA A 18 -4.91 7.74 6.68
N LYS A 19 -5.93 8.41 7.25
CA LYS A 19 -7.00 9.06 6.47
C LYS A 19 -6.47 10.21 5.61
N LEU A 20 -5.58 11.05 6.14
CA LEU A 20 -4.93 12.13 5.38
C LEU A 20 -4.06 11.56 4.24
N MET A 21 -3.33 10.47 4.50
CA MET A 21 -2.56 9.74 3.49
C MET A 21 -3.47 9.24 2.35
N ALA A 22 -4.64 8.68 2.67
CA ALA A 22 -5.59 8.20 1.67
C ALA A 22 -6.12 9.36 0.79
N VAL A 23 -6.42 10.52 1.38
CA VAL A 23 -6.81 11.73 0.63
C VAL A 23 -5.68 12.20 -0.28
N SER A 24 -4.44 12.28 0.21
CA SER A 24 -3.28 12.68 -0.57
C SER A 24 -3.00 11.72 -1.73
N ALA A 25 -3.11 10.41 -1.50
CA ALA A 25 -2.99 9.40 -2.55
C ALA A 25 -4.08 9.54 -3.62
N ARG A 26 -5.33 9.86 -3.20
CA ARG A 26 -6.44 10.06 -4.13
C ARG A 26 -6.22 11.24 -5.05
N THR A 27 -5.67 12.34 -4.54
CA THR A 27 -5.43 13.58 -5.30
C THR A 27 -4.10 13.58 -6.07
N ALA A 28 -3.24 12.58 -5.88
CA ALA A 28 -2.00 12.44 -6.65
C ALA A 28 -2.28 12.43 -8.16
N PRO A 29 -1.40 13.01 -9.00
CA PRO A 29 -1.58 13.04 -10.45
C PRO A 29 -1.76 11.64 -11.05
N LYS A 30 -2.65 11.52 -12.01
CA LYS A 30 -2.91 10.28 -12.76
C LYS A 30 -2.96 10.56 -14.25
N ALA A 31 -2.45 9.64 -15.03
CA ALA A 31 -2.44 9.77 -16.48
C ALA A 31 -3.86 10.02 -17.02
N ARG A 32 -4.04 11.14 -17.75
CA ARG A 32 -5.32 11.60 -18.31
C ARG A 32 -6.42 11.84 -17.27
N GLY A 33 -6.10 11.93 -15.98
CA GLY A 33 -7.09 12.02 -14.91
C GLY A 33 -7.88 10.71 -14.67
N ASN A 34 -7.46 9.59 -15.25
CA ASN A 34 -8.14 8.30 -15.08
C ASN A 34 -7.75 7.68 -13.74
N ASP A 35 -8.70 7.63 -12.82
CA ASP A 35 -8.49 7.03 -11.50
C ASP A 35 -8.82 5.53 -11.51
N ASN A 36 -7.78 4.72 -11.53
CA ASN A 36 -7.86 3.26 -11.47
C ASN A 36 -7.44 2.71 -10.10
N LEU A 37 -7.30 3.59 -9.09
CA LEU A 37 -6.81 3.23 -7.78
C LEU A 37 -7.95 2.85 -6.82
N GLU A 38 -7.72 1.83 -6.03
CA GLU A 38 -8.49 1.52 -4.83
C GLU A 38 -7.58 1.74 -3.61
N ILE A 39 -8.08 2.50 -2.64
CA ILE A 39 -7.34 2.89 -1.44
C ILE A 39 -8.16 2.49 -0.22
N LEU A 40 -7.58 1.69 0.65
CA LEU A 40 -8.24 1.18 1.85
C LEU A 40 -7.39 1.49 3.09
N ILE A 41 -8.02 1.59 4.22
CA ILE A 41 -7.36 1.64 5.53
C ILE A 41 -7.88 0.47 6.34
N ILE A 42 -6.97 -0.37 6.82
CA ILE A 42 -7.31 -1.50 7.68
C ILE A 42 -6.71 -1.31 9.07
N THR A 43 -7.39 -1.83 10.07
CA THR A 43 -7.03 -1.73 11.50
C THR A 43 -7.36 -3.04 12.22
N GLY A 44 -6.85 -3.21 13.42
CA GLY A 44 -7.25 -4.26 14.36
C GLY A 44 -7.15 -5.67 13.77
N GLU A 45 -8.22 -6.45 13.91
CA GLU A 45 -8.27 -7.86 13.50
C GLU A 45 -7.93 -8.10 12.01
N THR A 46 -8.24 -7.14 11.14
CA THR A 46 -7.91 -7.26 9.72
C THR A 46 -6.39 -7.26 9.50
N ILE A 47 -5.63 -6.52 10.32
CA ILE A 47 -4.15 -6.55 10.27
C ILE A 47 -3.63 -7.92 10.72
N VAL A 48 -4.24 -8.52 11.75
CA VAL A 48 -3.88 -9.88 12.21
C VAL A 48 -4.09 -10.91 11.10
N ARG A 49 -5.27 -10.89 10.45
CA ARG A 49 -5.57 -11.76 9.31
C ARG A 49 -4.61 -11.56 8.14
N LEU A 50 -4.23 -10.30 7.86
CA LEU A 50 -3.23 -9.99 6.83
C LEU A 50 -1.87 -10.59 7.19
N SER A 51 -1.43 -10.46 8.44
CA SER A 51 -0.18 -11.05 8.94
C SER A 51 -0.18 -12.58 8.80
N GLU A 52 -1.28 -13.25 9.16
CA GLU A 52 -1.42 -14.71 9.02
C GLU A 52 -1.31 -15.14 7.56
N LYS A 53 -1.97 -14.42 6.65
CA LYS A 53 -1.87 -14.70 5.21
C LYS A 53 -0.44 -14.51 4.69
N MET A 54 0.24 -13.45 5.14
CA MET A 54 1.65 -13.23 4.79
C MET A 54 2.54 -14.37 5.30
N LYS A 55 2.33 -14.88 6.52
CA LYS A 55 3.07 -16.05 7.04
C LYS A 55 2.84 -17.29 6.19
N ALA A 56 1.59 -17.55 5.80
CA ALA A 56 1.25 -18.66 4.92
C ALA A 56 2.00 -18.58 3.59
N LEU A 57 1.97 -17.40 2.93
CA LEU A 57 2.70 -17.14 1.69
C LEU A 57 4.22 -17.26 1.87
N GLY A 58 4.75 -16.77 2.98
CA GLY A 58 6.17 -16.89 3.30
C GLY A 58 6.63 -18.35 3.46
N THR A 59 5.80 -19.18 4.08
CA THR A 59 6.04 -20.62 4.23
C THR A 59 5.94 -21.35 2.89
N GLU A 60 4.90 -21.06 2.11
CA GLU A 60 4.66 -21.66 0.80
C GLU A 60 5.79 -21.35 -0.20
N THR A 61 6.25 -20.10 -0.23
CA THR A 61 7.25 -19.62 -1.19
C THR A 61 8.69 -19.73 -0.71
N GLY A 62 8.91 -20.08 0.57
CA GLY A 62 10.22 -20.04 1.21
C GLY A 62 10.81 -18.63 1.35
N SER A 63 9.98 -17.58 1.25
CA SER A 63 10.45 -16.19 1.24
C SER A 63 10.55 -15.61 2.67
N PRO A 64 11.75 -15.30 3.17
CA PRO A 64 11.94 -14.73 4.50
C PRO A 64 11.38 -13.31 4.61
N PHE A 65 11.20 -12.60 3.48
CA PHE A 65 10.64 -11.24 3.47
C PHE A 65 9.19 -11.22 3.92
N PHE A 66 8.37 -12.19 3.48
CA PHE A 66 6.99 -12.31 3.91
C PHE A 66 6.89 -12.59 5.41
N LEU A 67 7.73 -13.50 5.94
CA LEU A 67 7.73 -13.86 7.36
C LEU A 67 8.12 -12.67 8.25
N ARG A 68 9.18 -11.94 7.85
CA ARG A 68 9.60 -10.72 8.55
C ARG A 68 8.53 -9.64 8.53
N ASP A 69 8.00 -9.34 7.35
CA ASP A 69 7.05 -8.26 7.16
C ASP A 69 5.71 -8.58 7.85
N ALA A 70 5.32 -9.86 7.94
CA ALA A 70 4.18 -10.32 8.71
C ALA A 70 4.28 -9.96 10.20
N GLN A 71 5.47 -10.07 10.79
CA GLN A 71 5.69 -9.66 12.18
C GLN A 71 5.69 -8.13 12.32
N ASN A 72 6.29 -7.44 11.35
CA ASN A 72 6.44 -5.99 11.38
C ASN A 72 5.12 -5.23 11.32
N ILE A 73 4.07 -5.80 10.69
CA ILE A 73 2.77 -5.12 10.60
C ILE A 73 1.90 -5.26 11.86
N LEU A 74 2.15 -6.26 12.71
CA LEU A 74 1.30 -6.55 13.88
C LEU A 74 1.20 -5.38 14.89
N PRO A 75 2.27 -4.63 15.20
CA PRO A 75 2.18 -3.51 16.13
C PRO A 75 1.58 -2.24 15.50
N SER A 76 1.24 -2.26 14.21
CA SER A 76 0.72 -1.07 13.52
C SER A 76 -0.74 -0.79 13.91
N PRO A 77 -1.08 0.43 14.36
CA PRO A 77 -2.47 0.84 14.59
C PRO A 77 -3.30 0.86 13.30
N ALA A 78 -2.65 1.11 12.16
CA ALA A 78 -3.28 1.16 10.84
C ALA A 78 -2.31 0.71 9.75
N VAL A 79 -2.87 0.16 8.66
CA VAL A 79 -2.17 -0.10 7.41
C VAL A 79 -2.98 0.53 6.27
N VAL A 80 -2.33 1.34 5.44
CA VAL A 80 -2.93 1.89 4.22
C VAL A 80 -2.61 0.94 3.07
N LEU A 81 -3.65 0.46 2.38
CA LEU A 81 -3.54 -0.38 1.20
C LEU A 81 -3.82 0.46 -0.04
N LEU A 82 -2.95 0.39 -1.04
CA LEU A 82 -3.13 1.04 -2.33
C LEU A 82 -3.00 -0.02 -3.42
N GLY A 83 -4.01 -0.10 -4.28
CA GLY A 83 -4.03 -1.02 -5.39
C GLY A 83 -4.49 -0.36 -6.68
N THR A 84 -4.13 -0.94 -7.82
CA THR A 84 -4.59 -0.48 -9.14
C THR A 84 -5.07 -1.65 -10.00
N THR A 85 -6.10 -1.36 -10.79
CA THR A 85 -6.54 -2.26 -11.86
C THR A 85 -5.68 -2.07 -13.11
N ILE A 86 -5.64 -3.08 -13.99
CA ILE A 86 -4.93 -2.97 -15.27
C ILE A 86 -5.87 -2.42 -16.33
N LYS A 87 -5.60 -1.17 -16.76
CA LYS A 87 -6.35 -0.52 -17.84
C LYS A 87 -5.41 0.22 -18.79
N THR A 88 -5.70 0.09 -20.09
CA THR A 88 -4.96 0.82 -21.14
C THR A 88 -5.38 2.29 -21.16
N GLN A 89 -4.40 3.21 -21.30
CA GLN A 89 -4.69 4.64 -21.36
C GLN A 89 -5.22 5.13 -22.71
N GLY A 90 -5.08 4.36 -23.78
CA GLY A 90 -5.60 4.71 -25.10
C GLY A 90 -4.89 5.92 -25.74
N LEU A 91 -3.58 6.06 -25.55
CA LEU A 91 -2.82 7.14 -26.15
C LEU A 91 -2.54 6.86 -27.62
N LYS A 92 -2.72 7.88 -28.49
CA LYS A 92 -2.51 7.76 -29.95
C LYS A 92 -1.06 7.40 -30.30
N LYS A 93 -0.10 7.94 -29.56
CA LYS A 93 1.34 7.65 -29.73
C LYS A 93 1.93 7.33 -28.36
N CYS A 94 2.23 6.07 -28.12
CA CYS A 94 2.89 5.55 -26.93
C CYS A 94 3.54 4.20 -27.31
N GLY A 95 4.34 3.64 -26.48
CA GLY A 95 5.04 2.36 -26.65
C GLY A 95 5.83 2.04 -25.37
N MET A 96 5.59 2.85 -24.33
CA MET A 96 6.37 2.82 -23.09
C MET A 96 6.20 1.53 -22.29
N CYS A 97 5.14 0.76 -22.53
CA CYS A 97 4.93 -0.57 -21.93
C CYS A 97 5.51 -1.72 -22.78
N GLY A 98 6.26 -1.42 -23.85
CA GLY A 98 6.91 -2.41 -24.71
C GLY A 98 6.06 -2.88 -25.89
N PHE A 99 4.79 -2.53 -25.97
CA PHE A 99 3.92 -2.80 -27.12
C PHE A 99 4.01 -1.66 -28.14
N ALA A 100 3.78 -1.96 -29.41
CA ALA A 100 3.85 -0.97 -30.48
C ALA A 100 2.87 0.21 -30.27
N ASN A 101 1.71 -0.08 -29.72
CA ASN A 101 0.65 0.89 -29.41
C ASN A 101 -0.36 0.31 -28.40
N CYS A 102 -1.30 1.14 -27.96
CA CYS A 102 -2.31 0.72 -26.98
C CYS A 102 -3.25 -0.38 -27.51
N ALA A 103 -3.58 -0.38 -28.80
CA ALA A 103 -4.43 -1.43 -29.38
C ALA A 103 -3.73 -2.80 -29.35
N GLU A 104 -2.42 -2.86 -29.57
CA GLU A 104 -1.65 -4.09 -29.41
C GLU A 104 -1.60 -4.53 -27.95
N LYS A 105 -1.39 -3.61 -27.02
CA LYS A 105 -1.41 -3.89 -25.57
C LYS A 105 -2.77 -4.45 -25.12
N GLU A 106 -3.88 -3.99 -25.65
CA GLU A 106 -5.24 -4.47 -25.28
C GLU A 106 -5.47 -5.95 -25.57
N LYS A 107 -4.76 -6.53 -26.53
CA LYS A 107 -4.77 -7.98 -26.78
C LYS A 107 -4.12 -8.79 -25.65
N HIS A 108 -3.44 -8.11 -24.72
CA HIS A 108 -2.77 -8.69 -23.58
C HIS A 108 -3.29 -8.08 -22.25
N PRO A 109 -4.52 -8.44 -21.82
CA PRO A 109 -5.20 -7.77 -20.71
C PRO A 109 -4.50 -7.91 -19.36
N LEU A 110 -3.69 -8.95 -19.16
CA LEU A 110 -2.95 -9.18 -17.92
C LEU A 110 -1.63 -8.40 -17.83
N HIS A 111 -1.14 -7.82 -18.94
CA HIS A 111 0.04 -6.97 -18.91
C HIS A 111 -0.34 -5.56 -18.47
N PRO A 112 0.32 -4.99 -17.47
CA PRO A 112 0.02 -3.63 -17.03
C PRO A 112 0.40 -2.59 -18.11
N CYS A 113 -0.41 -1.57 -18.26
CA CYS A 113 0.03 -0.33 -18.87
C CYS A 113 1.05 0.32 -17.93
N ILE A 114 2.11 0.92 -18.47
CA ILE A 114 3.13 1.59 -17.64
C ILE A 114 2.51 2.59 -16.66
N PHE A 115 1.46 3.30 -17.10
CA PHE A 115 0.78 4.30 -16.28
C PHE A 115 0.02 3.69 -15.09
N ASN A 116 -0.35 2.40 -15.11
CA ASN A 116 -0.97 1.78 -13.93
C ASN A 116 0.02 1.74 -12.76
N ALA A 117 1.24 1.26 -13.01
CA ALA A 117 2.29 1.21 -11.98
C ALA A 117 2.82 2.61 -11.62
N HIS A 118 2.97 3.50 -12.63
CA HIS A 118 3.42 4.88 -12.44
C HIS A 118 2.45 5.67 -11.55
N ASP A 119 1.15 5.66 -11.87
CA ASP A 119 0.13 6.39 -11.13
C ASP A 119 -0.03 5.86 -9.70
N LEU A 120 0.08 4.53 -9.53
CA LEU A 120 0.14 3.90 -8.21
C LEU A 120 1.38 4.36 -7.42
N GLY A 121 2.55 4.43 -8.07
CA GLY A 121 3.78 4.92 -7.45
C GLY A 121 3.68 6.38 -7.00
N LEU A 122 3.06 7.24 -7.82
CA LEU A 122 2.79 8.64 -7.44
C LEU A 122 1.85 8.73 -6.22
N ALA A 123 0.81 7.89 -6.19
CA ALA A 123 -0.12 7.84 -5.06
C ALA A 123 0.57 7.35 -3.78
N VAL A 124 1.41 6.32 -3.87
CA VAL A 124 2.23 5.82 -2.76
C VAL A 124 3.18 6.92 -2.27
N GLY A 125 3.91 7.57 -3.16
CA GLY A 125 4.81 8.67 -2.82
C GLY A 125 4.08 9.84 -2.12
N SER A 126 2.89 10.20 -2.63
CA SER A 126 2.05 11.23 -2.04
C SER A 126 1.56 10.83 -0.63
N ALA A 127 1.16 9.57 -0.43
CA ALA A 127 0.76 9.07 0.88
C ALA A 127 1.91 9.11 1.89
N VAL A 128 3.08 8.58 1.55
CA VAL A 128 4.22 8.54 2.49
C VAL A 128 4.77 9.92 2.82
N SER A 129 4.63 10.91 1.92
CA SER A 129 5.00 12.29 2.22
C SER A 129 4.15 12.89 3.34
N VAL A 130 2.85 12.53 3.40
CA VAL A 130 1.96 12.93 4.50
C VAL A 130 2.39 12.27 5.81
N ALA A 131 2.68 10.96 5.79
CA ALA A 131 3.18 10.27 6.98
C ALA A 131 4.47 10.93 7.51
N ALA A 132 5.42 11.26 6.61
CA ALA A 132 6.66 11.95 6.96
C ALA A 132 6.41 13.35 7.56
N ALA A 133 5.49 14.13 7.00
CA ALA A 133 5.13 15.44 7.51
C ALA A 133 4.51 15.38 8.92
N HIS A 134 3.90 14.26 9.29
CA HIS A 134 3.33 14.00 10.61
C HIS A 134 4.20 13.14 11.52
N HIS A 135 5.46 12.91 11.17
CA HIS A 135 6.42 12.10 11.95
C HIS A 135 5.93 10.66 12.21
N ILE A 136 5.15 10.09 11.31
CA ILE A 136 4.66 8.71 11.40
C ILE A 136 5.61 7.78 10.64
N ASP A 137 6.23 6.84 11.37
CA ASP A 137 7.01 5.78 10.78
C ASP A 137 6.17 4.91 9.85
N ASN A 138 6.75 4.55 8.70
CA ASN A 138 6.08 3.74 7.71
C ASN A 138 7.07 2.95 6.85
N ARG A 139 6.57 1.95 6.16
CA ARG A 139 7.32 1.22 5.15
C ARG A 139 6.40 0.76 4.03
N VAL A 140 6.79 0.99 2.78
CA VAL A 140 6.07 0.44 1.63
C VAL A 140 6.43 -1.04 1.48
N MET A 141 5.40 -1.90 1.56
CA MET A 141 5.54 -3.36 1.51
C MET A 141 4.74 -3.95 0.34
N TYR A 142 5.45 -4.60 -0.61
CA TYR A 142 4.77 -5.40 -1.65
C TYR A 142 4.21 -6.69 -1.07
N THR A 143 4.89 -7.29 -0.09
CA THR A 143 4.51 -8.53 0.57
C THR A 143 3.11 -8.48 1.16
N ALA A 144 2.82 -7.42 1.90
CA ALA A 144 1.49 -7.17 2.46
C ALA A 144 0.46 -6.79 1.38
N GLY A 145 0.88 -6.11 0.31
CA GLY A 145 0.03 -5.84 -0.85
C GLY A 145 -0.41 -7.13 -1.55
N GLN A 146 0.50 -8.08 -1.77
CA GLN A 146 0.19 -9.39 -2.35
C GLN A 146 -0.79 -10.18 -1.46
N ALA A 147 -0.53 -10.23 -0.16
CA ALA A 147 -1.41 -10.91 0.80
C ALA A 147 -2.81 -10.28 0.84
N ALA A 148 -2.90 -8.94 0.74
CA ALA A 148 -4.18 -8.23 0.70
C ALA A 148 -5.01 -8.58 -0.55
N MET A 149 -4.36 -8.72 -1.72
CA MET A 149 -5.04 -9.17 -2.95
C MET A 149 -5.54 -10.61 -2.81
N GLU A 150 -4.75 -11.53 -2.25
CA GLU A 150 -5.17 -12.92 -2.04
C GLU A 150 -6.28 -13.07 -0.98
N LEU A 151 -6.31 -12.21 0.03
CA LEU A 151 -7.41 -12.12 0.98
C LEU A 151 -8.67 -11.47 0.37
N LYS A 152 -8.58 -10.97 -0.86
CA LYS A 152 -9.66 -10.26 -1.55
C LYS A 152 -10.18 -9.06 -0.72
N LEU A 153 -9.26 -8.30 -0.12
CA LEU A 153 -9.63 -7.11 0.64
C LEU A 153 -10.10 -5.99 -0.28
N PHE A 154 -9.58 -5.92 -1.50
CA PHE A 154 -10.02 -4.95 -2.51
C PHE A 154 -11.35 -5.38 -3.13
N SER A 155 -12.21 -4.40 -3.44
CA SER A 155 -13.53 -4.64 -4.05
C SER A 155 -13.46 -4.86 -5.57
N GLY A 156 -12.44 -4.29 -6.22
CA GLY A 156 -12.22 -4.34 -7.66
C GLY A 156 -11.25 -5.43 -8.10
N ASP A 157 -11.04 -5.51 -9.42
CA ASP A 157 -10.02 -6.38 -10.03
C ASP A 157 -8.63 -5.75 -9.93
N VAL A 158 -8.17 -5.53 -8.70
CA VAL A 158 -6.83 -5.01 -8.40
C VAL A 158 -5.78 -6.07 -8.75
N ARG A 159 -4.72 -5.66 -9.47
CA ARG A 159 -3.66 -6.55 -9.94
C ARG A 159 -2.26 -6.15 -9.47
N ILE A 160 -2.10 -4.93 -9.00
CA ILE A 160 -0.86 -4.44 -8.41
C ILE A 160 -1.23 -3.73 -7.13
N ALA A 161 -0.64 -4.11 -6.00
CA ALA A 161 -0.93 -3.49 -4.71
C ALA A 161 0.31 -3.37 -3.83
N PHE A 162 0.31 -2.30 -3.03
CA PHE A 162 1.25 -2.07 -1.93
C PHE A 162 0.48 -1.81 -0.64
N ALA A 163 1.13 -2.11 0.47
CA ALA A 163 0.64 -1.77 1.80
C ALA A 163 1.64 -0.88 2.51
N ILE A 164 1.14 0.02 3.34
CA ILE A 164 1.94 0.96 4.12
C ILE A 164 1.49 0.85 5.58
N PRO A 165 2.13 -0.02 6.40
CA PRO A 165 1.91 -0.05 7.83
C PRO A 165 2.45 1.23 8.47
N LEU A 166 1.78 1.70 9.52
CA LEU A 166 2.07 2.96 10.20
C LEU A 166 2.38 2.72 11.69
N SER A 167 3.28 3.51 12.23
CA SER A 167 3.64 3.45 13.64
C SER A 167 4.09 4.81 14.15
N ALA A 168 3.82 5.11 15.42
CA ALA A 168 4.33 6.28 16.14
C ALA A 168 4.89 5.82 17.49
N THR A 169 5.99 5.09 17.45
CA THR A 169 6.68 4.55 18.62
C THR A 169 8.12 5.05 18.67
N GLN A 170 8.76 4.95 19.85
CA GLN A 170 10.15 5.40 20.05
C GLN A 170 11.15 4.74 19.09
N LYS A 171 10.89 3.48 18.69
CA LYS A 171 11.67 2.76 17.69
C LYS A 171 10.77 2.37 16.53
N SER A 172 11.24 2.52 15.31
CA SER A 172 10.50 2.08 14.14
C SER A 172 10.43 0.55 14.08
N PRO A 173 9.24 -0.07 14.18
CA PRO A 173 9.11 -1.53 14.14
C PRO A 173 9.46 -2.10 12.76
N PHE A 174 9.54 -1.26 11.74
CA PHE A 174 9.77 -1.68 10.34
C PHE A 174 11.26 -1.82 10.01
N PHE A 175 12.14 -1.16 10.77
CA PHE A 175 13.58 -1.10 10.52
C PHE A 175 14.43 -1.48 11.74
N ASP A 176 13.82 -1.59 12.92
CA ASP A 176 14.53 -2.07 14.12
C ASP A 176 14.88 -3.55 13.95
N ARG A 177 16.17 -3.85 13.95
CA ARG A 177 16.68 -5.18 13.75
C ARG A 177 17.37 -5.62 15.04
N PRO A 178 17.27 -6.90 15.44
CA PRO A 178 18.10 -7.42 16.52
C PRO A 178 19.58 -7.20 16.15
N ALA A 179 20.39 -6.84 17.14
CA ALA A 179 21.83 -6.82 16.97
C ALA A 179 22.31 -8.22 16.54
N VAL A 180 23.12 -8.28 15.48
CA VAL A 180 23.74 -9.50 15.00
C VAL A 180 24.92 -9.85 15.88
#